data_dc6c3b865a3caeaf48c56befbea60e98
#
_entry.id   dc6c3b865a3caeaf48c56befbea60e98
#
_cell.length_a   1.000
_cell.length_b   1.000
_cell.length_c   1.000
_cell.angle_alpha   90.00
_cell.angle_beta   90.00
_cell.angle_gamma   90.00
#
_symmetry.space_group_name_H-M   'P 1'
#
loop_
_entity.id
_entity.type
_entity.pdbx_description
1 polymer ?
#
loop_
_entity_poly.entity_id
_entity_poly.type
_entity_poly.pdbx_seq_one_letter_code
_entity_poly.pdbx_strand_id
1 'polypeptide(L)'
;MHQTGNSIKLLTGNAHPKLAEAVASRLGIALTPCHVSKFLSLETSVQIHSSVRDEDVFILQSPSPPDVNDHLMELLIMISACKTASAKRITAVIPCYPYARQDKKDKSRAPITAKLVANLLAVAGADHVITMDLHASQIQGFFDIPVDNLFSEPSMMQYIKQEVDGWRDAIIVSPDAGGAKRATALADQLNLDFALINRKRRRDMAASMTLPTVPPTPTGSEYGSDHGHDDESAIVEKMELLVGDVRGKVCILIDDMVDTGHTVRLAAGVLRDNGASEVYALISHGLLSDTTMDNLRDLPVKKLIVTNSIDQTERVQACGGLLETIDIAPVIAESIRRTHNGESISALFRPHEGW
;
A
#
# COMPACT_ATOMS: atom_id res chain seq x y z
N MET A 1 24.52 -0.19 39.56
CA MET A 1 23.12 -0.31 39.08
C MET A 1 23.19 -0.33 37.57
N HIS A 2 23.10 -1.51 36.96
CA HIS A 2 22.94 -1.59 35.51
C HIS A 2 21.54 -1.04 35.19
N GLN A 3 21.43 0.09 34.54
CA GLN A 3 20.23 0.45 33.79
C GLN A 3 20.13 -0.58 32.64
N THR A 4 19.43 -1.66 32.86
CA THR A 4 18.96 -2.52 31.77
C THR A 4 17.85 -1.75 31.06
N GLY A 5 18.24 -0.88 30.12
CA GLY A 5 17.31 -0.38 29.13
C GLY A 5 16.73 -1.57 28.38
N ASN A 6 15.41 -1.60 28.15
CA ASN A 6 14.79 -2.57 27.26
C ASN A 6 15.45 -2.52 25.89
N SER A 7 15.62 -3.66 25.25
CA SER A 7 16.17 -3.75 23.90
C SER A 7 15.08 -3.82 22.84
N ILE A 8 15.45 -3.47 21.61
CA ILE A 8 14.59 -3.71 20.45
C ILE A 8 14.57 -5.20 20.15
N LYS A 9 13.36 -5.76 20.08
CA LYS A 9 13.10 -7.10 19.56
C LYS A 9 12.31 -6.98 18.26
N LEU A 10 12.95 -7.28 17.14
CA LEU A 10 12.32 -7.24 15.83
C LEU A 10 11.90 -8.66 15.42
N LEU A 11 10.60 -8.87 15.27
CA LEU A 11 9.99 -10.10 14.76
C LEU A 11 9.45 -9.86 13.36
N THR A 12 9.30 -10.93 12.58
CA THR A 12 8.64 -10.91 11.29
C THR A 12 7.73 -12.11 11.13
N GLY A 13 6.59 -11.92 10.44
CA GLY A 13 5.81 -13.02 9.90
C GLY A 13 6.29 -13.40 8.49
N ASN A 14 5.45 -14.15 7.77
CA ASN A 14 5.82 -14.73 6.46
C ASN A 14 5.65 -13.80 5.27
N ALA A 15 4.97 -12.64 5.43
CA ALA A 15 4.65 -11.77 4.29
C ALA A 15 5.88 -11.16 3.61
N HIS A 16 6.89 -10.72 4.38
CA HIS A 16 8.06 -10.05 3.80
C HIS A 16 9.34 -10.20 4.65
N PRO A 17 9.89 -11.43 4.82
CA PRO A 17 11.09 -11.66 5.62
C PRO A 17 12.30 -10.86 5.16
N LYS A 18 12.49 -10.68 3.85
CA LYS A 18 13.62 -9.93 3.27
C LYS A 18 13.65 -8.47 3.71
N LEU A 19 12.49 -7.81 3.78
CA LEU A 19 12.41 -6.44 4.29
C LEU A 19 12.79 -6.41 5.78
N ALA A 20 12.31 -7.37 6.57
CA ALA A 20 12.66 -7.45 7.99
C ALA A 20 14.17 -7.68 8.22
N GLU A 21 14.81 -8.53 7.40
CA GLU A 21 16.26 -8.74 7.43
C GLU A 21 17.02 -7.45 7.07
N ALA A 22 16.58 -6.72 6.04
CA ALA A 22 17.18 -5.45 5.65
C ALA A 22 17.04 -4.40 6.76
N VAL A 23 15.88 -4.31 7.41
CA VAL A 23 15.62 -3.43 8.56
C VAL A 23 16.49 -3.81 9.76
N ALA A 24 16.58 -5.11 10.11
CA ALA A 24 17.42 -5.61 11.20
C ALA A 24 18.90 -5.28 10.97
N SER A 25 19.39 -5.49 9.74
CA SER A 25 20.76 -5.14 9.35
C SER A 25 21.06 -3.67 9.54
N ARG A 26 20.14 -2.78 9.17
CA ARG A 26 20.29 -1.32 9.35
C ARG A 26 20.25 -0.89 10.81
N LEU A 27 19.46 -1.58 11.64
CA LEU A 27 19.42 -1.36 13.08
C LEU A 27 20.66 -1.95 13.80
N GLY A 28 21.48 -2.75 13.13
CA GLY A 28 22.61 -3.45 13.73
C GLY A 28 22.20 -4.53 14.73
N ILE A 29 21.02 -5.13 14.55
CA ILE A 29 20.48 -6.20 15.40
C ILE A 29 20.19 -7.45 14.58
N ALA A 30 20.05 -8.59 15.27
CA ALA A 30 19.51 -9.80 14.66
C ALA A 30 17.97 -9.84 14.78
N LEU A 31 17.31 -10.47 13.80
CA LEU A 31 15.90 -10.81 13.96
C LEU A 31 15.70 -11.71 15.17
N THR A 32 14.65 -11.44 15.93
CA THR A 32 14.26 -12.30 17.06
C THR A 32 13.69 -13.62 16.51
N PRO A 33 14.25 -14.77 16.87
CA PRO A 33 13.80 -16.05 16.33
C PRO A 33 12.32 -16.30 16.63
N CYS A 34 11.52 -16.40 15.58
CA CYS A 34 10.11 -16.70 15.64
C CYS A 34 9.78 -17.69 14.52
N HIS A 35 9.05 -18.73 14.83
CA HIS A 35 8.54 -19.70 13.86
C HIS A 35 7.06 -19.48 13.65
N VAL A 36 6.68 -19.20 12.41
CA VAL A 36 5.30 -19.01 11.98
C VAL A 36 4.98 -20.05 10.93
N SER A 37 3.99 -20.90 11.20
CA SER A 37 3.62 -22.04 10.36
C SER A 37 2.11 -22.27 10.42
N LYS A 38 1.64 -23.29 9.71
CA LYS A 38 0.25 -23.76 9.79
C LYS A 38 0.18 -25.19 10.30
N PHE A 39 -0.82 -25.47 11.11
CA PHE A 39 -1.21 -26.86 11.43
C PHE A 39 -1.84 -27.52 10.18
N LEU A 40 -2.04 -28.84 10.27
CA LEU A 40 -2.78 -29.58 9.22
C LEU A 40 -4.23 -29.09 9.05
N SER A 41 -4.80 -28.48 10.09
CA SER A 41 -6.10 -27.80 10.06
C SER A 41 -6.09 -26.44 9.37
N LEU A 42 -4.93 -26.00 8.86
CA LEU A 42 -4.66 -24.69 8.26
C LEU A 42 -4.71 -23.51 9.25
N GLU A 43 -4.87 -23.76 10.52
CA GLU A 43 -4.77 -22.75 11.58
C GLU A 43 -3.32 -22.28 11.73
N THR A 44 -3.12 -20.99 11.97
CA THR A 44 -1.80 -20.40 12.15
C THR A 44 -1.21 -20.78 13.51
N SER A 45 0.05 -21.25 13.51
CA SER A 45 0.87 -21.53 14.68
C SER A 45 2.03 -20.53 14.76
N VAL A 46 2.19 -19.91 15.92
CA VAL A 46 3.30 -18.98 16.19
C VAL A 46 4.07 -19.46 17.42
N GLN A 47 5.41 -19.53 17.30
CA GLN A 47 6.29 -19.83 18.41
C GLN A 47 7.48 -18.86 18.43
N ILE A 48 7.58 -18.06 19.50
CA ILE A 48 8.70 -17.14 19.74
C ILE A 48 9.75 -17.89 20.56
N HIS A 49 10.98 -17.98 20.03
CA HIS A 49 12.06 -18.75 20.63
C HIS A 49 13.00 -17.91 21.52
N SER A 50 12.71 -16.65 21.75
CA SER A 50 13.47 -15.75 22.61
C SER A 50 12.56 -15.03 23.57
N SER A 51 13.05 -14.72 24.79
CA SER A 51 12.26 -13.93 25.73
C SER A 51 12.02 -12.52 25.18
N VAL A 52 10.77 -12.09 25.25
CA VAL A 52 10.32 -10.72 24.92
C VAL A 52 9.84 -9.97 26.16
N ARG A 53 9.99 -10.57 27.35
CA ARG A 53 9.55 -9.97 28.60
C ARG A 53 10.27 -8.66 28.88
N ASP A 54 9.49 -7.61 29.15
CA ASP A 54 9.96 -6.24 29.42
C ASP A 54 10.77 -5.59 28.28
N GLU A 55 10.66 -6.16 27.04
CA GLU A 55 11.34 -5.67 25.86
C GLU A 55 10.42 -4.78 24.99
N ASP A 56 11.03 -3.95 24.14
CA ASP A 56 10.34 -3.14 23.15
C ASP A 56 10.22 -3.93 21.83
N VAL A 57 9.04 -4.48 21.58
CA VAL A 57 8.81 -5.42 20.48
C VAL A 57 8.25 -4.71 19.27
N PHE A 58 8.89 -4.93 18.13
CA PHE A 58 8.42 -4.50 16.81
C PHE A 58 8.12 -5.74 15.96
N ILE A 59 6.93 -5.80 15.37
CA ILE A 59 6.50 -6.93 14.54
C ILE A 59 6.28 -6.40 13.13
N LEU A 60 7.19 -6.73 12.21
CA LEU A 60 7.11 -6.33 10.81
C LEU A 60 6.32 -7.38 10.04
N GLN A 61 5.17 -6.97 9.53
CA GLN A 61 4.31 -7.79 8.68
C GLN A 61 3.54 -6.90 7.72
N SER A 62 3.64 -7.17 6.42
CA SER A 62 2.96 -6.41 5.36
C SER A 62 1.94 -7.33 4.67
N PRO A 63 0.71 -7.48 5.22
CA PRO A 63 -0.29 -8.37 4.65
C PRO A 63 -0.53 -8.08 3.17
N SER A 64 -0.25 -9.04 2.31
CA SER A 64 -0.21 -8.85 0.86
C SER A 64 -0.73 -10.09 0.11
N PRO A 65 -1.18 -9.91 -1.14
CA PRO A 65 -1.54 -11.03 -1.99
C PRO A 65 -0.41 -12.08 -2.11
N PRO A 66 -0.74 -13.39 -2.25
CA PRO A 66 -2.11 -13.94 -2.29
C PRO A 66 -2.75 -14.14 -0.91
N ASP A 67 -1.98 -14.11 0.19
CA ASP A 67 -2.37 -14.61 1.51
C ASP A 67 -2.67 -13.49 2.53
N VAL A 68 -3.31 -12.38 2.08
CA VAL A 68 -3.59 -11.18 2.91
C VAL A 68 -4.19 -11.52 4.27
N ASN A 69 -5.18 -12.42 4.30
CA ASN A 69 -5.89 -12.77 5.53
C ASN A 69 -5.04 -13.63 6.48
N ASP A 70 -4.26 -14.55 5.92
CA ASP A 70 -3.33 -15.37 6.70
C ASP A 70 -2.23 -14.51 7.33
N HIS A 71 -1.63 -13.60 6.55
CA HIS A 71 -0.65 -12.65 7.05
C HIS A 71 -1.20 -11.72 8.14
N LEU A 72 -2.46 -11.28 7.99
CA LEU A 72 -3.13 -10.49 9.03
C LEU A 72 -3.32 -11.33 10.30
N MET A 73 -3.76 -12.59 10.17
CA MET A 73 -3.95 -13.48 11.32
C MET A 73 -2.61 -13.81 11.98
N GLU A 74 -1.54 -14.05 11.23
CA GLU A 74 -0.18 -14.21 11.77
C GLU A 74 0.20 -13.01 12.64
N LEU A 75 0.02 -11.80 12.14
CA LEU A 75 0.33 -10.55 12.87
C LEU A 75 -0.45 -10.47 14.19
N LEU A 76 -1.76 -10.72 14.16
CA LEU A 76 -2.61 -10.67 15.36
C LEU A 76 -2.18 -11.69 16.41
N ILE A 77 -1.85 -12.93 16.00
CA ILE A 77 -1.39 -13.99 16.91
C ILE A 77 0.00 -13.63 17.47
N MET A 78 0.91 -13.08 16.66
CA MET A 78 2.23 -12.65 17.13
C MET A 78 2.11 -11.53 18.18
N ILE A 79 1.23 -10.53 17.96
CA ILE A 79 0.95 -9.46 18.91
C ILE A 79 0.42 -10.07 20.23
N SER A 80 -0.57 -10.96 20.15
CA SER A 80 -1.15 -11.63 21.32
C SER A 80 -0.12 -12.47 22.09
N ALA A 81 0.76 -13.18 21.39
CA ALA A 81 1.83 -13.95 22.00
C ALA A 81 2.81 -13.04 22.77
N CYS A 82 3.21 -11.91 22.20
CA CYS A 82 4.07 -10.94 22.87
C CYS A 82 3.39 -10.31 24.08
N LYS A 83 2.08 -10.01 24.00
CA LYS A 83 1.29 -9.46 25.11
C LYS A 83 1.23 -10.46 26.26
N THR A 84 0.93 -11.72 25.97
CA THR A 84 0.88 -12.80 26.95
C THR A 84 2.25 -13.05 27.60
N ALA A 85 3.34 -12.86 26.85
CA ALA A 85 4.72 -12.99 27.33
C ALA A 85 5.21 -11.74 28.10
N SER A 86 4.35 -10.76 28.36
CA SER A 86 4.65 -9.52 29.11
C SER A 86 5.71 -8.65 28.43
N ALA A 87 5.64 -8.48 27.11
CA ALA A 87 6.40 -7.43 26.41
C ALA A 87 6.03 -6.06 27.01
N LYS A 88 6.99 -5.14 27.04
CA LYS A 88 6.79 -3.80 27.62
C LYS A 88 5.94 -2.93 26.69
N ARG A 89 6.24 -2.95 25.42
CA ARG A 89 5.52 -2.25 24.34
C ARG A 89 5.54 -3.11 23.08
N ILE A 90 4.44 -3.13 22.34
CA ILE A 90 4.29 -3.89 21.12
C ILE A 90 3.89 -2.92 20.01
N THR A 91 4.79 -2.73 19.03
CA THR A 91 4.56 -1.90 17.86
C THR A 91 4.34 -2.79 16.63
N ALA A 92 3.19 -2.69 16.00
CA ALA A 92 2.92 -3.33 14.73
C ALA A 92 3.48 -2.45 13.58
N VAL A 93 4.45 -2.97 12.84
CA VAL A 93 5.04 -2.32 11.67
C VAL A 93 4.42 -2.92 10.43
N ILE A 94 3.51 -2.18 9.80
CA ILE A 94 2.68 -2.63 8.68
C ILE A 94 2.90 -1.70 7.49
N PRO A 95 3.98 -1.89 6.70
CA PRO A 95 4.29 -1.01 5.58
C PRO A 95 3.10 -0.83 4.63
N CYS A 96 2.45 -1.91 4.20
CA CYS A 96 1.22 -1.86 3.42
C CYS A 96 0.04 -2.25 4.30
N TYR A 97 -0.84 -1.29 4.62
CA TYR A 97 -1.99 -1.51 5.49
C TYR A 97 -3.10 -2.27 4.74
N PRO A 98 -3.55 -3.42 5.23
CA PRO A 98 -4.57 -4.22 4.55
C PRO A 98 -5.95 -3.56 4.64
N TYR A 99 -6.82 -3.85 3.65
CA TYR A 99 -8.19 -3.29 3.55
C TYR A 99 -8.26 -1.76 3.51
N ALA A 100 -7.18 -1.05 3.20
CA ALA A 100 -7.12 0.41 3.21
C ALA A 100 -8.12 1.07 2.26
N ARG A 101 -8.51 0.41 1.15
CA ARG A 101 -9.53 0.91 0.20
C ARG A 101 -10.96 0.85 0.74
N GLN A 102 -11.19 0.13 1.87
CA GLN A 102 -12.50 0.02 2.53
C GLN A 102 -12.57 0.95 3.74
N ASP A 103 -12.26 2.23 3.53
CA ASP A 103 -12.15 3.28 4.55
C ASP A 103 -13.45 4.06 4.79
N LYS A 104 -14.44 3.89 3.94
CA LYS A 104 -15.73 4.60 3.97
C LYS A 104 -16.88 3.71 3.48
N LYS A 105 -18.11 4.15 3.73
CA LYS A 105 -19.32 3.48 3.21
C LYS A 105 -19.63 4.01 1.81
N ASP A 106 -19.27 3.27 0.79
CA ASP A 106 -19.62 3.62 -0.59
C ASP A 106 -21.03 3.18 -0.98
N LYS A 107 -21.57 2.14 -0.33
CA LYS A 107 -22.92 1.60 -0.57
C LYS A 107 -23.67 1.44 0.76
N SER A 108 -25.01 1.41 0.70
CA SER A 108 -25.84 1.05 1.83
C SER A 108 -25.44 -0.34 2.36
N ARG A 109 -25.30 -0.47 3.68
CA ARG A 109 -24.91 -1.71 4.40
C ARG A 109 -23.47 -2.20 4.14
N ALA A 110 -22.61 -1.41 3.47
CA ALA A 110 -21.19 -1.75 3.33
C ALA A 110 -20.46 -1.56 4.68
N PRO A 111 -19.51 -2.45 5.05
CA PRO A 111 -18.66 -2.28 6.21
C PRO A 111 -17.58 -1.24 5.96
N ILE A 112 -16.93 -0.77 7.03
CA ILE A 112 -15.66 -0.04 7.00
C ILE A 112 -14.59 -1.01 7.51
N THR A 113 -14.04 -1.83 6.61
CA THR A 113 -13.15 -2.93 7.02
C THR A 113 -11.79 -2.42 7.49
N ALA A 114 -11.31 -1.27 6.98
CA ALA A 114 -10.11 -0.62 7.51
C ALA A 114 -10.22 -0.34 9.02
N LYS A 115 -11.42 0.07 9.50
CA LYS A 115 -11.68 0.25 10.93
C LYS A 115 -11.71 -1.07 11.69
N LEU A 116 -12.25 -2.14 11.10
CA LEU A 116 -12.25 -3.46 11.71
C LEU A 116 -10.80 -3.92 11.98
N VAL A 117 -9.90 -3.76 11.01
CA VAL A 117 -8.48 -4.12 11.17
C VAL A 117 -7.84 -3.31 12.29
N ALA A 118 -8.09 -2.00 12.36
CA ALA A 118 -7.59 -1.13 13.43
C ALA A 118 -8.02 -1.65 14.82
N ASN A 119 -9.30 -2.01 14.97
CA ASN A 119 -9.83 -2.57 16.21
C ASN A 119 -9.20 -3.92 16.56
N LEU A 120 -9.00 -4.81 15.57
CA LEU A 120 -8.37 -6.11 15.78
C LEU A 120 -6.94 -5.98 16.29
N LEU A 121 -6.14 -5.07 15.74
CA LEU A 121 -4.77 -4.78 16.18
C LEU A 121 -4.74 -4.30 17.63
N ALA A 122 -5.60 -3.36 18.00
CA ALA A 122 -5.70 -2.86 19.38
C ALA A 122 -6.15 -3.96 20.35
N VAL A 123 -7.17 -4.74 20.01
CA VAL A 123 -7.68 -5.85 20.84
C VAL A 123 -6.64 -6.96 20.98
N ALA A 124 -5.87 -7.26 19.95
CA ALA A 124 -4.78 -8.23 20.02
C ALA A 124 -3.67 -7.78 21.00
N GLY A 125 -3.54 -6.48 21.27
CA GLY A 125 -2.61 -5.93 22.25
C GLY A 125 -1.51 -5.06 21.69
N ALA A 126 -1.64 -4.55 20.46
CA ALA A 126 -0.73 -3.54 19.94
C ALA A 126 -0.86 -2.23 20.75
N ASP A 127 0.27 -1.63 21.08
CA ASP A 127 0.34 -0.35 21.79
C ASP A 127 0.61 0.82 20.82
N HIS A 128 1.11 0.51 19.60
CA HIS A 128 1.48 1.48 18.58
C HIS A 128 1.46 0.83 17.19
N VAL A 129 1.20 1.61 16.15
CA VAL A 129 1.27 1.18 14.74
C VAL A 129 2.18 2.09 13.95
N ILE A 130 3.07 1.50 13.16
CA ILE A 130 3.85 2.20 12.12
C ILE A 130 3.38 1.67 10.77
N THR A 131 2.99 2.56 9.87
CA THR A 131 2.55 2.21 8.51
C THR A 131 3.11 3.22 7.51
N MET A 132 2.88 3.00 6.21
CA MET A 132 3.36 3.90 5.17
C MET A 132 2.26 4.19 4.16
N ASP A 133 2.19 5.45 3.71
CA ASP A 133 1.31 5.93 2.63
C ASP A 133 -0.11 5.36 2.69
N LEU A 134 -0.78 5.53 3.82
CA LEU A 134 -2.18 5.12 3.96
C LEU A 134 -3.02 5.66 2.78
N HIS A 135 -3.84 4.81 2.18
CA HIS A 135 -4.76 5.17 1.10
C HIS A 135 -5.58 6.41 1.42
N ALA A 136 -6.01 6.51 2.67
CA ALA A 136 -6.74 7.66 3.19
C ALA A 136 -6.17 8.02 4.58
N SER A 137 -5.72 9.26 4.76
CA SER A 137 -5.11 9.71 6.01
C SER A 137 -6.05 9.61 7.22
N GLN A 138 -7.38 9.67 7.00
CA GLN A 138 -8.40 9.51 8.02
C GLN A 138 -8.40 8.11 8.67
N ILE A 139 -7.79 7.09 8.06
CA ILE A 139 -7.64 5.76 8.66
C ILE A 139 -6.91 5.84 10.00
N GLN A 140 -5.99 6.79 10.18
CA GLN A 140 -5.33 7.03 11.46
C GLN A 140 -6.35 7.32 12.59
N GLY A 141 -7.47 7.98 12.27
CA GLY A 141 -8.55 8.26 13.20
C GLY A 141 -9.43 7.04 13.57
N PHE A 142 -9.19 5.87 12.97
CA PHE A 142 -9.87 4.63 13.35
C PHE A 142 -9.22 3.93 14.54
N PHE A 143 -8.01 4.32 14.90
CA PHE A 143 -7.25 3.74 15.99
C PHE A 143 -7.44 4.49 17.29
N ASP A 144 -7.58 3.75 18.38
CA ASP A 144 -7.53 4.27 19.75
C ASP A 144 -6.09 4.26 20.32
N ILE A 145 -5.13 3.80 19.54
CA ILE A 145 -3.70 3.76 19.84
C ILE A 145 -2.92 4.68 18.87
N PRO A 146 -1.73 5.14 19.25
CA PRO A 146 -0.89 5.97 18.38
C PRO A 146 -0.59 5.29 17.04
N VAL A 147 -0.59 6.08 15.95
CA VAL A 147 -0.26 5.62 14.59
C VAL A 147 0.70 6.59 13.94
N ASP A 148 1.82 6.10 13.49
CA ASP A 148 2.77 6.80 12.65
C ASP A 148 2.57 6.38 11.19
N ASN A 149 2.07 7.30 10.37
CA ASN A 149 1.98 7.11 8.93
C ASN A 149 3.21 7.72 8.26
N LEU A 150 4.17 6.89 7.86
CA LEU A 150 5.35 7.30 7.12
C LEU A 150 4.99 7.61 5.67
N PHE A 151 5.88 8.31 4.96
CA PHE A 151 5.70 8.64 3.55
C PHE A 151 6.89 8.12 2.72
N SER A 152 6.59 7.53 1.57
CA SER A 152 7.60 7.12 0.59
C SER A 152 8.07 8.29 -0.28
N GLU A 153 7.39 9.42 -0.21
CA GLU A 153 7.64 10.62 -1.02
C GLU A 153 9.12 11.06 -1.03
N PRO A 154 9.86 11.13 0.09
CA PRO A 154 11.29 11.47 0.07
C PRO A 154 12.14 10.48 -0.75
N SER A 155 11.84 9.18 -0.65
CA SER A 155 12.53 8.14 -1.43
C SER A 155 12.14 8.20 -2.91
N MET A 156 10.89 8.49 -3.24
CA MET A 156 10.44 8.73 -4.61
C MET A 156 11.13 9.93 -5.23
N MET A 157 11.26 11.03 -4.49
CA MET A 157 12.00 12.23 -4.95
C MET A 157 13.46 11.92 -5.25
N GLN A 158 14.09 11.13 -4.39
CA GLN A 158 15.48 10.71 -4.62
C GLN A 158 15.58 9.87 -5.90
N TYR A 159 14.69 8.90 -6.09
CA TYR A 159 14.62 8.10 -7.30
C TYR A 159 14.42 8.97 -8.55
N ILE A 160 13.47 9.91 -8.53
CA ILE A 160 13.22 10.83 -9.65
C ILE A 160 14.49 11.60 -10.03
N LYS A 161 15.21 12.14 -9.05
CA LYS A 161 16.43 12.93 -9.28
C LYS A 161 17.59 12.11 -9.81
N GLN A 162 17.67 10.82 -9.47
CA GLN A 162 18.79 9.94 -9.81
C GLN A 162 18.55 9.13 -11.09
N GLU A 163 17.32 8.65 -11.31
CA GLU A 163 17.01 7.62 -12.30
C GLU A 163 16.10 8.09 -13.45
N VAL A 164 15.47 9.27 -13.33
CA VAL A 164 14.61 9.79 -14.40
C VAL A 164 15.36 10.81 -15.23
N ASP A 165 15.70 10.42 -16.48
CA ASP A 165 16.32 11.33 -17.42
C ASP A 165 15.43 12.54 -17.73
N GLY A 166 16.01 13.75 -17.69
CA GLY A 166 15.26 14.98 -17.99
C GLY A 166 14.21 15.34 -16.91
N TRP A 167 14.34 14.85 -15.69
CA TRP A 167 13.37 15.07 -14.62
C TRP A 167 13.09 16.55 -14.32
N ARG A 168 14.05 17.46 -14.59
CA ARG A 168 13.89 18.90 -14.32
C ARG A 168 12.81 19.58 -15.17
N ASP A 169 12.52 19.01 -16.35
CA ASP A 169 11.49 19.48 -17.26
C ASP A 169 10.27 18.54 -17.28
N ALA A 170 10.24 17.58 -16.35
CA ALA A 170 9.15 16.63 -16.22
C ALA A 170 7.88 17.29 -15.64
N ILE A 171 6.78 16.57 -15.72
CA ILE A 171 5.49 16.98 -15.13
C ILE A 171 5.00 15.85 -14.21
N ILE A 172 4.59 16.21 -13.01
CA ILE A 172 3.98 15.27 -12.06
C ILE A 172 2.50 15.13 -12.39
N VAL A 173 2.02 13.89 -12.46
CA VAL A 173 0.65 13.59 -12.90
C VAL A 173 -0.10 12.83 -11.83
N SER A 174 -1.32 13.27 -11.50
CA SER A 174 -2.27 12.48 -10.72
C SER A 174 -3.24 11.75 -11.66
N PRO A 175 -3.45 10.43 -11.48
CA PRO A 175 -4.39 9.67 -12.31
C PRO A 175 -5.87 9.98 -12.02
N ASP A 176 -6.15 10.60 -10.87
CA ASP A 176 -7.49 11.00 -10.47
C ASP A 176 -7.47 12.14 -9.43
N ALA A 177 -8.66 12.64 -9.07
CA ALA A 177 -8.79 13.72 -8.08
C ALA A 177 -8.42 13.27 -6.65
N GLY A 178 -8.49 11.98 -6.33
CA GLY A 178 -8.15 11.44 -5.00
C GLY A 178 -6.67 11.57 -4.68
N GLY A 179 -5.80 11.31 -5.67
CA GLY A 179 -4.35 11.43 -5.57
C GLY A 179 -3.80 12.84 -5.76
N ALA A 180 -4.63 13.81 -6.18
CA ALA A 180 -4.18 15.15 -6.56
C ALA A 180 -3.36 15.85 -5.48
N LYS A 181 -3.76 15.76 -4.20
CA LYS A 181 -3.03 16.38 -3.08
C LYS A 181 -1.61 15.83 -2.94
N ARG A 182 -1.42 14.52 -3.06
CA ARG A 182 -0.11 13.85 -2.97
C ARG A 182 0.78 14.27 -4.15
N ALA A 183 0.23 14.21 -5.37
CA ALA A 183 0.98 14.57 -6.57
C ALA A 183 1.36 16.06 -6.59
N THR A 184 0.47 16.96 -6.15
CA THR A 184 0.78 18.39 -6.04
C THR A 184 1.88 18.65 -5.01
N ALA A 185 1.83 18.01 -3.84
CA ALA A 185 2.88 18.17 -2.83
C ALA A 185 4.25 17.76 -3.36
N LEU A 186 4.33 16.64 -4.08
CA LEU A 186 5.57 16.19 -4.73
C LEU A 186 6.04 17.16 -5.84
N ALA A 187 5.12 17.67 -6.65
CA ALA A 187 5.43 18.66 -7.69
C ALA A 187 6.02 19.94 -7.07
N ASP A 188 5.40 20.45 -6.00
CA ASP A 188 5.88 21.65 -5.29
C ASP A 188 7.30 21.44 -4.72
N GLN A 189 7.58 20.28 -4.10
CA GLN A 189 8.89 19.98 -3.53
C GLN A 189 9.99 19.82 -4.59
N LEU A 190 9.64 19.32 -5.78
CA LEU A 190 10.55 19.19 -6.91
C LEU A 190 10.62 20.46 -7.79
N ASN A 191 9.75 21.44 -7.53
CA ASN A 191 9.55 22.63 -8.36
C ASN A 191 9.23 22.26 -9.82
N LEU A 192 8.27 21.33 -9.99
CA LEU A 192 7.81 20.82 -11.28
C LEU A 192 6.35 21.22 -11.53
N ASP A 193 5.97 21.22 -12.80
CA ASP A 193 4.57 21.38 -13.21
C ASP A 193 3.71 20.18 -12.74
N PHE A 194 2.40 20.42 -12.67
CA PHE A 194 1.41 19.42 -12.27
C PHE A 194 0.35 19.22 -13.36
N ALA A 195 -0.07 17.97 -13.54
CA ALA A 195 -1.19 17.60 -14.39
C ALA A 195 -2.19 16.70 -13.66
N LEU A 196 -3.45 16.80 -14.01
CA LEU A 196 -4.55 16.03 -13.44
C LEU A 196 -5.33 15.31 -14.54
N ILE A 197 -5.49 14.01 -14.38
CA ILE A 197 -6.38 13.20 -15.19
C ILE A 197 -7.70 13.00 -14.43
N ASN A 198 -8.80 12.99 -15.14
CA ASN A 198 -10.12 12.71 -14.57
C ASN A 198 -10.67 11.40 -15.12
N ARG A 199 -11.21 10.60 -14.25
CA ARG A 199 -11.88 9.34 -14.56
C ARG A 199 -13.37 9.57 -14.70
N LYS A 200 -13.90 9.50 -15.93
CA LYS A 200 -15.34 9.57 -16.20
C LYS A 200 -15.91 8.16 -16.37
N ARG A 201 -16.84 7.79 -15.50
CA ARG A 201 -17.66 6.60 -15.70
C ARG A 201 -18.88 7.00 -16.53
N ARG A 202 -18.94 6.59 -17.80
CA ARG A 202 -20.15 6.70 -18.61
C ARG A 202 -20.94 5.41 -18.52
N ARG A 203 -22.19 5.49 -18.07
CA ARG A 203 -23.17 4.46 -18.37
C ARG A 203 -23.57 4.64 -19.82
N ASP A 204 -23.34 3.64 -20.67
CA ASP A 204 -23.87 3.65 -22.02
C ASP A 204 -25.40 3.66 -21.95
N MET A 205 -26.00 4.82 -22.26
CA MET A 205 -27.45 4.97 -22.33
C MET A 205 -28.07 4.15 -23.50
N ALA A 206 -27.25 3.53 -24.35
CA ALA A 206 -27.73 2.69 -25.45
C ALA A 206 -28.36 1.36 -24.99
N ALA A 207 -28.03 0.85 -23.80
CA ALA A 207 -28.64 -0.37 -23.24
C ALA A 207 -30.00 -0.10 -22.53
N SER A 208 -30.40 1.15 -22.34
CA SER A 208 -31.61 1.55 -21.58
C SER A 208 -32.84 1.80 -22.46
N MET A 209 -32.78 1.58 -23.77
CA MET A 209 -33.93 1.75 -24.67
C MET A 209 -34.65 0.43 -25.01
N THR A 210 -34.73 -0.50 -24.13
CA THR A 210 -35.77 -1.53 -24.17
C THR A 210 -36.95 -1.02 -23.37
N LEU A 211 -38.09 -0.79 -24.09
CA LEU A 211 -39.39 -0.44 -23.53
C LEU A 211 -39.76 -1.40 -22.38
N PRO A 212 -40.44 -0.90 -21.33
CA PRO A 212 -40.89 -1.75 -20.23
C PRO A 212 -41.99 -2.71 -20.76
N THR A 213 -41.62 -3.97 -20.95
CA THR A 213 -42.62 -5.04 -21.06
C THR A 213 -43.19 -5.28 -19.68
N VAL A 214 -44.53 -5.28 -19.62
CA VAL A 214 -45.36 -5.53 -18.43
C VAL A 214 -44.86 -6.79 -17.68
N PRO A 215 -44.65 -6.74 -16.36
CA PRO A 215 -44.19 -7.90 -15.61
C PRO A 215 -45.29 -8.99 -15.54
N PRO A 216 -44.92 -10.26 -15.72
CA PRO A 216 -45.83 -11.35 -15.44
C PRO A 216 -46.07 -11.49 -13.93
N THR A 217 -47.29 -11.80 -13.55
CA THR A 217 -47.76 -12.02 -12.18
C THR A 217 -46.99 -13.17 -11.52
N PRO A 218 -46.51 -13.04 -10.27
CA PRO A 218 -45.73 -14.10 -9.62
C PRO A 218 -46.65 -15.22 -9.12
N THR A 219 -46.42 -16.43 -9.63
CA THR A 219 -46.93 -17.67 -9.01
C THR A 219 -45.71 -18.50 -8.59
N GLY A 220 -45.60 -18.79 -7.31
CA GLY A 220 -44.81 -19.90 -6.79
C GLY A 220 -43.42 -19.55 -6.24
N SER A 221 -43.27 -19.86 -4.98
CA SER A 221 -42.08 -19.81 -4.12
C SER A 221 -40.89 -20.56 -4.70
N GLU A 222 -39.78 -19.85 -4.87
CA GLU A 222 -38.44 -20.44 -4.81
C GLU A 222 -37.47 -19.44 -4.14
N TYR A 223 -36.94 -19.84 -2.99
CA TYR A 223 -35.80 -19.18 -2.36
C TYR A 223 -34.55 -19.44 -3.20
N GLY A 224 -34.22 -18.53 -4.10
CA GLY A 224 -32.97 -18.48 -4.83
C GLY A 224 -32.10 -17.37 -4.26
N SER A 225 -30.88 -17.72 -3.85
CA SER A 225 -29.83 -16.82 -3.41
C SER A 225 -29.46 -15.85 -4.56
N ASP A 226 -29.93 -14.61 -4.44
CA ASP A 226 -29.58 -13.52 -5.35
C ASP A 226 -28.14 -13.06 -5.06
N HIS A 227 -27.17 -13.68 -5.71
CA HIS A 227 -25.87 -13.11 -5.92
C HIS A 227 -26.01 -12.08 -7.05
N GLY A 228 -26.27 -10.83 -6.68
CA GLY A 228 -26.25 -9.71 -7.60
C GLY A 228 -24.88 -9.58 -8.23
N HIS A 229 -24.65 -10.23 -9.35
CA HIS A 229 -23.66 -9.84 -10.32
C HIS A 229 -24.13 -8.50 -10.88
N ASP A 230 -23.58 -7.40 -10.35
CA ASP A 230 -23.64 -6.12 -11.07
C ASP A 230 -22.98 -6.37 -12.43
N ASP A 231 -23.72 -6.17 -13.50
CA ASP A 231 -23.31 -6.29 -14.89
C ASP A 231 -22.17 -5.28 -15.15
N GLU A 232 -20.91 -5.67 -14.91
CA GLU A 232 -19.71 -4.82 -15.17
C GLU A 232 -19.48 -4.60 -16.67
N SER A 233 -20.22 -5.29 -17.54
CA SER A 233 -20.00 -5.29 -19.00
C SER A 233 -20.46 -4.02 -19.73
N ALA A 234 -21.12 -3.06 -19.04
CA ALA A 234 -21.70 -1.85 -19.67
C ALA A 234 -21.08 -0.52 -19.20
N ILE A 235 -20.00 -0.54 -18.42
CA ILE A 235 -19.34 0.70 -17.96
C ILE A 235 -18.07 0.94 -18.77
N VAL A 236 -18.14 1.81 -19.76
CA VAL A 236 -16.94 2.30 -20.46
C VAL A 236 -16.27 3.35 -19.58
N GLU A 237 -15.13 2.97 -18.99
CA GLU A 237 -14.29 3.93 -18.26
C GLU A 237 -13.47 4.74 -19.27
N LYS A 238 -13.67 6.05 -19.28
CA LYS A 238 -12.88 6.98 -20.08
C LYS A 238 -12.12 7.91 -19.15
N MET A 239 -10.82 8.04 -19.40
CA MET A 239 -9.98 9.05 -18.76
C MET A 239 -9.71 10.19 -19.73
N GLU A 240 -9.58 11.41 -19.21
CA GLU A 240 -9.21 12.59 -19.97
C GLU A 240 -8.31 13.52 -19.15
N LEU A 241 -7.38 14.20 -19.80
CA LEU A 241 -6.53 15.21 -19.19
C LEU A 241 -7.37 16.46 -18.88
N LEU A 242 -7.44 16.86 -17.59
CA LEU A 242 -8.19 18.05 -17.16
C LEU A 242 -7.33 19.29 -17.08
N VAL A 243 -6.10 19.13 -16.55
CA VAL A 243 -5.19 20.24 -16.26
C VAL A 243 -3.78 19.83 -16.63
N GLY A 244 -2.97 20.79 -17.05
CA GLY A 244 -1.56 20.61 -17.37
C GLY A 244 -1.32 20.39 -18.88
N ASP A 245 -0.14 20.78 -19.36
CA ASP A 245 0.34 20.50 -20.73
C ASP A 245 1.47 19.46 -20.64
N VAL A 246 1.20 18.27 -21.17
CA VAL A 246 2.11 17.12 -21.14
C VAL A 246 2.90 16.92 -22.43
N ARG A 247 2.65 17.77 -23.43
CA ARG A 247 3.20 17.62 -24.77
C ARG A 247 4.72 17.78 -24.78
N GLY A 248 5.40 16.74 -25.25
CA GLY A 248 6.86 16.67 -25.30
C GLY A 248 7.56 16.51 -23.95
N LYS A 249 6.81 16.40 -22.85
CA LYS A 249 7.36 16.27 -21.49
C LYS A 249 7.46 14.81 -21.06
N VAL A 250 8.38 14.55 -20.14
CA VAL A 250 8.41 13.33 -19.35
C VAL A 250 7.32 13.42 -18.28
N CYS A 251 6.41 12.47 -18.26
CA CYS A 251 5.30 12.42 -17.31
C CYS A 251 5.61 11.43 -16.20
N ILE A 252 5.46 11.87 -14.95
CA ILE A 252 5.68 11.04 -13.76
C ILE A 252 4.34 10.88 -13.05
N LEU A 253 3.69 9.73 -13.25
CA LEU A 253 2.41 9.39 -12.67
C LEU A 253 2.61 8.91 -11.23
N ILE A 254 1.90 9.53 -10.27
CA ILE A 254 2.01 9.24 -8.83
C ILE A 254 0.69 8.69 -8.31
N ASP A 255 0.76 7.52 -7.63
CA ASP A 255 -0.40 6.93 -6.96
C ASP A 255 0.02 6.22 -5.66
N ASP A 256 -0.94 5.85 -4.81
CA ASP A 256 -0.66 5.12 -3.57
C ASP A 256 -0.56 3.61 -3.79
N MET A 257 -1.36 3.03 -4.67
CA MET A 257 -1.31 1.59 -4.90
C MET A 257 -1.69 1.19 -6.33
N VAL A 258 -1.04 0.13 -6.79
CA VAL A 258 -1.36 -0.54 -8.05
C VAL A 258 -1.68 -2.00 -7.78
N ASP A 259 -2.81 -2.45 -8.32
CA ASP A 259 -3.28 -3.83 -8.22
C ASP A 259 -3.29 -4.48 -9.62
N THR A 260 -4.32 -4.28 -10.42
CA THR A 260 -4.43 -4.83 -11.78
C THR A 260 -3.67 -4.06 -12.86
N GLY A 261 -3.13 -2.88 -12.53
CA GLY A 261 -2.50 -1.97 -13.49
C GLY A 261 -3.48 -1.24 -14.43
N HIS A 262 -4.79 -1.48 -14.29
CA HIS A 262 -5.79 -0.90 -15.20
C HIS A 262 -5.79 0.65 -15.16
N THR A 263 -5.77 1.25 -13.98
CA THR A 263 -5.70 2.72 -13.80
C THR A 263 -4.44 3.29 -14.44
N VAL A 264 -3.28 2.65 -14.20
CA VAL A 264 -1.99 3.06 -14.78
C VAL A 264 -2.02 2.97 -16.30
N ARG A 265 -2.57 1.89 -16.86
CA ARG A 265 -2.71 1.69 -18.31
C ARG A 265 -3.54 2.81 -18.95
N LEU A 266 -4.73 3.08 -18.39
CA LEU A 266 -5.61 4.12 -18.92
C LEU A 266 -4.98 5.51 -18.81
N ALA A 267 -4.39 5.84 -17.67
CA ALA A 267 -3.74 7.12 -17.44
C ALA A 267 -2.54 7.31 -18.37
N ALA A 268 -1.66 6.33 -18.49
CA ALA A 268 -0.50 6.38 -19.38
C ALA A 268 -0.92 6.47 -20.87
N GLY A 269 -2.00 5.78 -21.26
CA GLY A 269 -2.60 5.91 -22.60
C GLY A 269 -3.01 7.34 -22.89
N VAL A 270 -3.77 7.99 -21.98
CA VAL A 270 -4.18 9.39 -22.11
C VAL A 270 -2.98 10.33 -22.23
N LEU A 271 -1.92 10.12 -21.43
CA LEU A 271 -0.73 10.95 -21.50
C LEU A 271 -0.04 10.83 -22.86
N ARG A 272 0.11 9.60 -23.37
CA ARG A 272 0.69 9.37 -24.71
C ARG A 272 -0.14 9.98 -25.82
N ASP A 273 -1.46 9.83 -25.78
CA ASP A 273 -2.38 10.40 -26.76
C ASP A 273 -2.33 11.93 -26.76
N ASN A 274 -1.97 12.55 -25.64
CA ASN A 274 -1.75 13.99 -25.50
C ASN A 274 -0.30 14.43 -25.79
N GLY A 275 0.54 13.52 -26.27
CA GLY A 275 1.89 13.83 -26.76
C GLY A 275 3.00 13.81 -25.70
N ALA A 276 2.82 13.12 -24.58
CA ALA A 276 3.90 12.85 -23.63
C ALA A 276 5.06 12.12 -24.30
N SER A 277 6.30 12.54 -24.03
CA SER A 277 7.49 11.90 -24.59
C SER A 277 7.75 10.53 -23.95
N GLU A 278 7.68 10.46 -22.62
CA GLU A 278 7.83 9.25 -21.82
C GLU A 278 6.89 9.30 -20.63
N VAL A 279 6.50 8.13 -20.14
CA VAL A 279 5.66 7.98 -18.93
C VAL A 279 6.34 7.04 -17.96
N TYR A 280 6.57 7.52 -16.74
CA TYR A 280 6.97 6.73 -15.59
C TYR A 280 5.78 6.64 -14.64
N ALA A 281 5.63 5.51 -13.94
CA ALA A 281 4.64 5.37 -12.89
C ALA A 281 5.35 5.04 -11.57
N LEU A 282 5.29 5.95 -10.57
CA LEU A 282 5.83 5.77 -9.24
C LEU A 282 4.68 5.59 -8.25
N ILE A 283 4.63 4.45 -7.61
CA ILE A 283 3.49 4.03 -6.79
C ILE A 283 3.99 3.44 -5.47
N SER A 284 3.37 3.84 -4.35
CA SER A 284 3.83 3.38 -3.05
C SER A 284 3.71 1.87 -2.90
N HIS A 285 2.54 1.28 -3.17
CA HIS A 285 2.29 -0.13 -2.90
C HIS A 285 1.95 -0.91 -4.17
N GLY A 286 2.83 -1.82 -4.56
CA GLY A 286 2.59 -2.76 -5.65
C GLY A 286 1.87 -4.03 -5.15
N LEU A 287 0.52 -4.05 -5.14
CA LEU A 287 -0.24 -5.26 -4.81
C LEU A 287 -0.05 -6.33 -5.88
N LEU A 288 -0.07 -5.94 -7.13
CA LEU A 288 0.29 -6.70 -8.34
C LEU A 288 -0.17 -8.17 -8.26
N SER A 289 -1.48 -8.40 -8.26
CA SER A 289 -2.06 -9.75 -8.26
C SER A 289 -1.54 -10.59 -9.45
N ASP A 290 -1.52 -11.91 -9.33
CA ASP A 290 -0.90 -12.81 -10.32
C ASP A 290 -1.47 -12.64 -11.74
N THR A 291 -2.76 -12.31 -11.86
CA THR A 291 -3.40 -11.97 -13.14
C THR A 291 -2.86 -10.69 -13.79
N THR A 292 -2.11 -9.91 -13.04
CA THR A 292 -1.58 -8.60 -13.47
C THR A 292 -0.31 -8.74 -14.27
N MET A 293 0.46 -9.83 -14.10
CA MET A 293 1.78 -9.97 -14.71
C MET A 293 1.76 -9.89 -16.24
N ASP A 294 0.79 -10.51 -16.90
CA ASP A 294 0.62 -10.40 -18.35
C ASP A 294 0.21 -8.98 -18.76
N ASN A 295 -0.62 -8.32 -17.93
CA ASN A 295 -1.05 -6.96 -18.15
C ASN A 295 0.08 -5.93 -17.93
N LEU A 296 1.06 -6.21 -17.07
CA LEU A 296 2.18 -5.29 -16.81
C LEU A 296 3.09 -5.15 -18.02
N ARG A 297 3.35 -6.25 -18.76
CA ARG A 297 4.25 -6.23 -19.93
C ARG A 297 3.78 -5.29 -21.02
N ASP A 298 2.46 -5.08 -21.12
CA ASP A 298 1.84 -4.24 -22.13
C ASP A 298 1.50 -2.83 -21.60
N LEU A 299 2.00 -2.45 -20.43
CA LEU A 299 1.78 -1.10 -19.92
C LEU A 299 2.50 -0.07 -20.81
N PRO A 300 1.82 1.02 -21.22
CA PRO A 300 2.41 2.06 -22.04
C PRO A 300 3.29 3.02 -21.21
N VAL A 301 4.08 2.47 -20.28
CA VAL A 301 5.03 3.20 -19.44
C VAL A 301 6.46 2.78 -19.75
N LYS A 302 7.43 3.66 -19.55
CA LYS A 302 8.85 3.33 -19.65
C LYS A 302 9.28 2.44 -18.48
N LYS A 303 8.79 2.78 -17.27
CA LYS A 303 9.02 2.01 -16.05
C LYS A 303 7.83 2.14 -15.10
N LEU A 304 7.56 1.06 -14.39
CA LEU A 304 6.70 1.02 -13.22
C LEU A 304 7.60 0.86 -11.99
N ILE A 305 7.55 1.81 -11.10
CA ILE A 305 8.37 1.86 -9.89
C ILE A 305 7.44 1.74 -8.68
N VAL A 306 7.70 0.77 -7.81
CA VAL A 306 6.96 0.60 -6.56
C VAL A 306 7.92 0.55 -5.39
N THR A 307 7.45 0.79 -4.15
CA THR A 307 8.29 0.51 -3.00
C THR A 307 8.34 -1.00 -2.72
N ASN A 308 9.36 -1.45 -2.00
CA ASN A 308 9.42 -2.82 -1.50
C ASN A 308 8.59 -3.02 -0.21
N SER A 309 7.50 -2.27 -0.02
CA SER A 309 6.54 -2.50 1.06
C SER A 309 5.87 -3.88 0.97
N ILE A 310 5.83 -4.45 -0.21
CA ILE A 310 5.43 -5.82 -0.53
C ILE A 310 6.58 -6.48 -1.30
N ASP A 311 6.84 -7.77 -1.06
CA ASP A 311 7.92 -8.47 -1.78
C ASP A 311 7.64 -8.54 -3.29
N GLN A 312 8.50 -7.92 -4.07
CA GLN A 312 8.44 -7.87 -5.54
C GLN A 312 9.53 -8.68 -6.20
N THR A 313 10.30 -9.47 -5.45
CA THR A 313 11.53 -10.11 -5.96
C THR A 313 11.28 -10.93 -7.22
N GLU A 314 10.27 -11.79 -7.21
CA GLU A 314 9.93 -12.65 -8.36
C GLU A 314 9.38 -11.83 -9.52
N ARG A 315 8.54 -10.82 -9.22
CA ARG A 315 7.91 -9.96 -10.23
C ARG A 315 8.92 -9.08 -10.96
N VAL A 316 9.88 -8.51 -10.24
CA VAL A 316 10.98 -7.72 -10.83
C VAL A 316 11.78 -8.58 -11.82
N GLN A 317 12.11 -9.82 -11.44
CA GLN A 317 12.82 -10.76 -12.33
C GLN A 317 12.00 -11.11 -13.58
N ALA A 318 10.68 -11.29 -13.42
CA ALA A 318 9.78 -11.68 -14.52
C ALA A 318 9.45 -10.52 -15.50
N CYS A 319 9.57 -9.25 -15.06
CA CYS A 319 9.17 -8.08 -15.85
C CYS A 319 10.26 -7.51 -16.76
N GLY A 320 11.46 -8.11 -16.82
CA GLY A 320 12.49 -7.74 -17.80
C GLY A 320 12.94 -6.27 -17.75
N GLY A 321 12.97 -5.65 -16.54
CA GLY A 321 13.39 -4.26 -16.35
C GLY A 321 12.27 -3.21 -16.43
N LEU A 322 11.03 -3.62 -16.66
CA LEU A 322 9.87 -2.71 -16.60
C LEU A 322 9.54 -2.34 -15.16
N LEU A 323 9.59 -3.30 -14.23
CA LEU A 323 9.29 -3.11 -12.82
C LEU A 323 10.58 -2.90 -12.02
N GLU A 324 10.62 -1.83 -11.24
CA GLU A 324 11.70 -1.52 -10.29
C GLU A 324 11.16 -1.28 -8.89
N THR A 325 12.04 -1.41 -7.88
CA THR A 325 11.64 -1.20 -6.49
C THR A 325 12.50 -0.13 -5.81
N ILE A 326 11.84 0.69 -5.01
CA ILE A 326 12.47 1.64 -4.07
C ILE A 326 12.57 0.95 -2.71
N ASP A 327 13.77 0.90 -2.12
CA ASP A 327 13.99 0.32 -0.80
C ASP A 327 13.51 1.25 0.32
N ILE A 328 12.57 0.77 1.12
CA ILE A 328 12.05 1.49 2.30
C ILE A 328 12.66 1.01 3.62
N ALA A 329 13.54 0.03 3.61
CA ALA A 329 14.19 -0.44 4.84
C ALA A 329 14.88 0.69 5.63
N PRO A 330 15.52 1.70 4.99
CA PRO A 330 16.12 2.83 5.70
C PRO A 330 15.12 3.62 6.55
N VAL A 331 13.99 3.99 5.95
CA VAL A 331 12.99 4.81 6.65
C VAL A 331 12.26 4.01 7.73
N ILE A 332 11.99 2.73 7.50
CA ILE A 332 11.40 1.84 8.51
C ILE A 332 12.36 1.64 9.69
N ALA A 333 13.64 1.35 9.42
CA ALA A 333 14.64 1.17 10.48
C ALA A 333 14.80 2.44 11.33
N GLU A 334 14.90 3.60 10.70
CA GLU A 334 15.03 4.87 11.42
C GLU A 334 13.75 5.20 12.22
N SER A 335 12.56 4.89 11.70
CA SER A 335 11.31 5.03 12.43
C SER A 335 11.28 4.15 13.68
N ILE A 336 11.70 2.87 13.58
CA ILE A 336 11.81 1.93 14.70
C ILE A 336 12.80 2.48 15.74
N ARG A 337 13.99 2.92 15.31
CA ARG A 337 15.02 3.46 16.20
C ARG A 337 14.51 4.69 16.97
N ARG A 338 13.87 5.64 16.27
CA ARG A 338 13.32 6.84 16.87
C ARG A 338 12.18 6.54 17.85
N THR A 339 11.27 5.67 17.46
CA THR A 339 10.16 5.22 18.32
C THR A 339 10.68 4.57 19.61
N HIS A 340 11.72 3.72 19.50
CA HIS A 340 12.36 3.09 20.64
C HIS A 340 12.97 4.13 21.60
N ASN A 341 13.70 5.10 21.05
CA ASN A 341 14.40 6.14 21.83
C ASN A 341 13.49 7.30 22.29
N GLY A 342 12.21 7.31 21.91
CA GLY A 342 11.30 8.43 22.18
C GLY A 342 11.65 9.70 21.41
N GLU A 343 12.31 9.57 20.25
CA GLU A 343 12.65 10.68 19.37
C GLU A 343 11.48 11.00 18.41
N SER A 344 11.37 12.27 18.00
CA SER A 344 10.37 12.67 17.00
C SER A 344 10.65 12.05 15.63
N ILE A 345 9.61 11.49 15.00
CA ILE A 345 9.65 10.98 13.62
C ILE A 345 9.47 12.08 12.56
N SER A 346 9.17 13.33 12.96
CA SER A 346 8.89 14.43 12.01
C SER A 346 10.06 14.71 11.04
N ALA A 347 11.27 14.33 11.40
CA ALA A 347 12.42 14.43 10.53
C ALA A 347 12.33 13.52 9.29
N LEU A 348 11.58 12.40 9.38
CA LEU A 348 11.41 11.44 8.28
C LEU A 348 10.48 11.94 7.17
N PHE A 349 9.73 13.02 7.43
CA PHE A 349 8.79 13.62 6.48
C PHE A 349 9.43 14.73 5.63
N ARG A 350 10.70 15.03 5.84
CA ARG A 350 11.42 16.04 5.08
C ARG A 350 12.35 15.39 4.08
N PRO A 351 12.52 15.99 2.89
CA PRO A 351 13.56 15.55 1.97
C PRO A 351 14.92 15.65 2.66
N HIS A 352 15.66 14.55 2.73
CA HIS A 352 17.02 14.56 3.27
C HIS A 352 18.03 14.57 2.14
N GLU A 353 19.03 15.44 2.25
CA GLU A 353 20.26 15.36 1.49
C GLU A 353 21.13 14.27 2.15
N GLY A 354 20.88 13.01 1.79
CA GLY A 354 21.73 11.86 2.16
C GLY A 354 21.16 10.91 3.23
N TRP A 355 20.63 9.82 2.77
CA TRP A 355 20.60 8.53 3.46
C TRP A 355 21.50 7.55 2.72
#